data_80532e8a3bb4a22a5f03f63252fc4a38
#
_entry.id   80532e8a3bb4a22a5f03f63252fc4a38
#
_cell.length_a   1.000
_cell.length_b   1.000
_cell.length_c   1.000
_cell.angle_alpha   90.00
_cell.angle_beta   90.00
_cell.angle_gamma   90.00
#
_symmetry.space_group_name_H-M   'P 1'
#
loop_
_entity.id
_entity.type
_entity.pdbx_description
1 polymer ?
#
loop_
_entity_poly.entity_id
_entity_poly.type
_entity_poly.pdbx_seq_one_letter_code
_entity_poly.pdbx_strand_id
1 'polypeptide(L)'
;MLDGFATPKGTKSCAQEHSPFYYGELNQSGLLVSQAGFGCYRVDATITEHREALRRALLAGVNLIDTSSNYADGGSEALVGAVFDDLASSDDISRESVVIVSKVGYLQGQNYQLSQERKRQGKPFKDLVLYADGLEHCIHPEFIDDQLTRSLERLKLDTLDFYLLHNPEYYLSWAGKTGVSLEEARREYYSRIERAFQHLETEVERGRIRFYGISSNTFPSPATDPEFTSLERVWEIAESLSPKHHFRLIQLPMNLFEPGGVTEANQSNGQSVLQFARDQKLGVLINRPLNAIIDNRLIRLAEIQAVRAASAEEISQLIDDLIHSEGLLKRKILPELSLTTSLQAQVLEQIAIGGVLQQQWSNFGSYERWYELQSYYFAPRIRGVVQFLEQQQSLTESVFPWIRSHQEILEAAFGAISSVYREQAAEQAARTKARVSSADADWAEAATLSQMALRALRSTQGITTVLVGMRQESYVDDVIEELGRPVNRQDRTESWRKLQGIHL
;
A
#
# COMPACT_ATOMS: atom_id res chain seq x y z
N MET A 1 -14.42 16.66 -17.22
CA MET A 1 -13.27 16.68 -16.29
C MET A 1 -13.47 17.85 -15.36
N LEU A 2 -13.05 17.73 -14.11
CA LEU A 2 -13.07 18.82 -13.15
C LEU A 2 -11.92 19.76 -13.44
N ASP A 3 -12.22 21.02 -13.64
CA ASP A 3 -11.24 22.09 -13.92
C ASP A 3 -10.56 22.54 -12.61
N GLY A 4 -9.31 22.99 -12.72
CA GLY A 4 -8.55 23.55 -11.62
C GLY A 4 -7.67 22.53 -10.86
N PHE A 5 -7.15 22.99 -9.73
CA PHE A 5 -6.18 22.29 -8.89
C PHE A 5 -6.27 22.81 -7.44
N ALA A 6 -5.59 22.14 -6.51
CA ALA A 6 -5.50 22.58 -5.12
C ALA A 6 -4.81 23.96 -5.03
N THR A 7 -5.41 24.88 -4.29
CA THR A 7 -4.89 26.23 -4.08
C THR A 7 -4.59 26.50 -2.60
N PRO A 8 -3.66 27.41 -2.29
CA PRO A 8 -3.44 27.83 -0.91
C PRO A 8 -4.70 28.35 -0.22
N LYS A 9 -5.58 29.04 -0.97
CA LYS A 9 -6.85 29.54 -0.46
C LYS A 9 -7.83 28.40 -0.19
N GLY A 10 -8.01 27.46 -1.13
CA GLY A 10 -8.95 26.34 -1.00
C GLY A 10 -8.57 25.40 0.13
N THR A 11 -7.27 25.01 0.19
CA THR A 11 -6.77 24.13 1.26
C THR A 11 -6.81 24.80 2.65
N LYS A 12 -6.61 26.11 2.72
CA LYS A 12 -6.76 26.88 3.97
C LYS A 12 -8.22 26.94 4.41
N SER A 13 -9.18 27.13 3.49
CA SER A 13 -10.61 27.09 3.81
C SER A 13 -11.00 25.73 4.43
N CYS A 14 -10.61 24.64 3.80
CA CYS A 14 -10.81 23.28 4.32
C CYS A 14 -10.23 23.12 5.73
N ALA A 15 -9.00 23.60 5.97
CA ALA A 15 -8.36 23.53 7.28
C ALA A 15 -9.12 24.36 8.35
N GLN A 16 -9.79 25.46 7.98
CA GLN A 16 -10.59 26.28 8.90
C GLN A 16 -11.92 25.64 9.27
N GLU A 17 -12.50 24.86 8.39
CA GLU A 17 -13.77 24.16 8.60
C GLU A 17 -13.64 22.94 9.53
N HIS A 18 -12.42 22.40 9.66
CA HIS A 18 -12.14 21.21 10.45
C HIS A 18 -11.35 21.55 11.72
N SER A 19 -10.32 20.79 12.09
CA SER A 19 -9.50 21.06 13.26
C SER A 19 -8.13 21.61 12.89
N PRO A 20 -7.59 22.64 13.57
CA PRO A 20 -6.26 23.17 13.32
C PRO A 20 -5.13 22.14 13.55
N PHE A 21 -5.38 21.07 14.30
CA PHE A 21 -4.41 19.99 14.54
C PHE A 21 -4.27 19.01 13.39
N TYR A 22 -5.23 19.00 12.45
CA TYR A 22 -5.25 18.07 11.33
C TYR A 22 -4.23 18.40 10.23
N TYR A 23 -3.81 19.67 10.14
CA TYR A 23 -3.14 20.20 8.95
C TYR A 23 -1.72 20.66 9.21
N GLY A 24 -0.90 20.57 8.17
CA GLY A 24 0.46 21.08 8.09
C GLY A 24 0.73 21.70 6.72
N GLU A 25 1.74 22.55 6.63
CA GLU A 25 2.15 23.13 5.37
C GLU A 25 2.86 22.09 4.49
N LEU A 26 2.46 21.99 3.24
CA LEU A 26 3.20 21.26 2.21
C LEU A 26 4.29 22.20 1.62
N ASN A 27 5.06 22.73 2.52
CA ASN A 27 6.24 23.60 2.31
C ASN A 27 6.08 24.62 1.17
N GLN A 28 7.03 24.64 0.18
CA GLN A 28 7.07 25.65 -0.87
C GLN A 28 5.83 25.72 -1.79
N SER A 29 4.90 24.76 -1.70
CA SER A 29 3.66 24.80 -2.48
C SER A 29 2.64 25.81 -1.93
N GLY A 30 2.76 26.19 -0.66
CA GLY A 30 1.79 27.02 0.06
C GLY A 30 0.48 26.30 0.41
N LEU A 31 0.37 25.01 0.12
CA LEU A 31 -0.82 24.21 0.39
C LEU A 31 -0.84 23.75 1.84
N LEU A 32 -2.02 23.74 2.47
CA LEU A 32 -2.26 23.10 3.77
C LEU A 32 -2.87 21.73 3.54
N VAL A 33 -2.22 20.69 4.07
CA VAL A 33 -2.66 19.30 3.91
C VAL A 33 -2.86 18.62 5.26
N SER A 34 -3.80 17.70 5.31
CA SER A 34 -4.04 16.87 6.50
C SER A 34 -2.79 16.04 6.83
N GLN A 35 -2.46 15.94 8.12
CA GLN A 35 -1.26 15.22 8.58
C GLN A 35 -1.37 13.70 8.39
N ALA A 36 -2.58 13.19 8.10
CA ALA A 36 -2.80 11.86 7.52
C ALA A 36 -3.50 12.02 6.17
N GLY A 37 -3.00 11.33 5.16
CA GLY A 37 -3.57 11.28 3.81
C GLY A 37 -4.21 9.92 3.54
N PHE A 38 -5.14 9.88 2.59
CA PHE A 38 -5.77 8.63 2.15
C PHE A 38 -4.85 7.90 1.17
N GLY A 39 -4.23 6.80 1.61
CA GLY A 39 -3.37 5.94 0.80
C GLY A 39 -4.17 4.88 0.05
N CYS A 40 -4.19 4.94 -1.28
CA CYS A 40 -5.05 4.12 -2.13
C CYS A 40 -4.40 2.80 -2.61
N TYR A 41 -3.29 2.35 -2.06
CA TYR A 41 -2.54 1.18 -2.57
C TYR A 41 -3.39 -0.10 -2.76
N ARG A 42 -4.36 -0.35 -1.88
CA ARG A 42 -5.25 -1.52 -1.94
C ARG A 42 -6.72 -1.13 -2.11
N VAL A 43 -6.98 -0.03 -2.80
CA VAL A 43 -8.33 0.49 -3.04
C VAL A 43 -8.74 0.15 -4.46
N ASP A 44 -9.98 -0.29 -4.65
CA ASP A 44 -10.52 -0.75 -5.93
C ASP A 44 -11.93 -0.21 -6.14
N ALA A 45 -12.24 0.24 -7.37
CA ALA A 45 -13.52 0.82 -7.75
C ALA A 45 -14.71 -0.17 -7.68
N THR A 46 -14.43 -1.47 -7.69
CA THR A 46 -15.46 -2.51 -7.63
C THR A 46 -15.95 -2.82 -6.22
N ILE A 47 -15.32 -2.23 -5.19
CA ILE A 47 -15.60 -2.50 -3.77
C ILE A 47 -16.30 -1.29 -3.14
N THR A 48 -17.56 -1.46 -2.78
CA THR A 48 -18.42 -0.40 -2.22
C THR A 48 -17.84 0.19 -0.94
N GLU A 49 -17.32 -0.63 -0.04
CA GLU A 49 -16.72 -0.21 1.23
C GLU A 49 -15.54 0.74 1.02
N HIS A 50 -14.76 0.56 -0.04
CA HIS A 50 -13.66 1.47 -0.38
C HIS A 50 -14.17 2.85 -0.80
N ARG A 51 -15.30 2.88 -1.53
CA ARG A 51 -15.95 4.13 -1.95
C ARG A 51 -16.46 4.91 -0.74
N GLU A 52 -17.19 4.24 0.16
CA GLU A 52 -17.73 4.88 1.36
C GLU A 52 -16.62 5.38 2.31
N ALA A 53 -15.56 4.59 2.48
CA ALA A 53 -14.41 5.01 3.28
C ALA A 53 -13.72 6.26 2.71
N LEU A 54 -13.49 6.33 1.39
CA LEU A 54 -12.90 7.52 0.76
C LEU A 54 -13.82 8.74 0.90
N ARG A 55 -15.12 8.56 0.64
CA ARG A 55 -16.12 9.62 0.82
C ARG A 55 -16.13 10.15 2.26
N ARG A 56 -16.17 9.26 3.26
CA ARG A 56 -16.12 9.60 4.68
C ARG A 56 -14.85 10.35 5.05
N ALA A 57 -13.69 9.91 4.57
CA ALA A 57 -12.41 10.56 4.84
C ALA A 57 -12.38 12.00 4.31
N LEU A 58 -12.81 12.21 3.06
CA LEU A 58 -12.87 13.54 2.45
C LEU A 58 -13.80 14.48 3.21
N LEU A 59 -15.02 14.03 3.56
CA LEU A 59 -15.99 14.80 4.32
C LEU A 59 -15.53 15.08 5.76
N ALA A 60 -14.67 14.24 6.33
CA ALA A 60 -14.06 14.46 7.64
C ALA A 60 -12.82 15.38 7.58
N GLY A 61 -12.43 15.90 6.40
CA GLY A 61 -11.36 16.86 6.24
C GLY A 61 -9.99 16.26 5.86
N VAL A 62 -9.90 14.95 5.55
CA VAL A 62 -8.70 14.41 4.93
C VAL A 62 -8.61 14.94 3.50
N ASN A 63 -7.66 15.84 3.25
CA ASN A 63 -7.58 16.55 1.98
C ASN A 63 -6.33 16.26 1.14
N LEU A 64 -5.62 15.15 1.44
CA LEU A 64 -4.57 14.62 0.60
C LEU A 64 -4.88 13.18 0.23
N ILE A 65 -4.95 12.88 -1.07
CA ILE A 65 -5.16 11.54 -1.63
C ILE A 65 -3.92 11.12 -2.38
N ASP A 66 -3.40 9.93 -2.08
CA ASP A 66 -2.25 9.31 -2.75
C ASP A 66 -2.68 8.05 -3.50
N THR A 67 -2.62 8.08 -4.82
CA THR A 67 -2.92 6.96 -5.71
C THR A 67 -1.76 6.67 -6.67
N SER A 68 -1.97 5.81 -7.66
CA SER A 68 -0.99 5.48 -8.71
C SER A 68 -1.67 4.78 -9.88
N SER A 69 -1.10 4.94 -11.08
CA SER A 69 -1.59 4.32 -12.32
C SER A 69 -1.62 2.79 -12.27
N ASN A 70 -0.81 2.14 -11.44
CA ASN A 70 -0.75 0.68 -11.30
C ASN A 70 -1.62 0.12 -10.15
N TYR A 71 -2.17 0.96 -9.26
CA TYR A 71 -2.99 0.46 -8.15
C TYR A 71 -4.34 -0.07 -8.66
N ALA A 72 -4.64 -1.34 -8.36
CA ALA A 72 -5.79 -2.05 -8.90
C ALA A 72 -5.91 -1.92 -10.44
N ASP A 73 -4.77 -1.91 -11.15
CA ASP A 73 -4.70 -1.76 -12.62
C ASP A 73 -5.43 -0.51 -13.16
N GLY A 74 -5.29 0.62 -12.43
CA GLY A 74 -5.97 1.89 -12.69
C GLY A 74 -7.31 2.06 -11.98
N GLY A 75 -7.85 1.00 -11.37
CA GLY A 75 -9.12 1.02 -10.64
C GLY A 75 -9.10 1.96 -9.43
N SER A 76 -7.94 2.14 -8.80
CA SER A 76 -7.76 3.09 -7.71
C SER A 76 -7.95 4.55 -8.17
N GLU A 77 -7.34 4.96 -9.28
CA GLU A 77 -7.53 6.30 -9.84
C GLU A 77 -8.99 6.51 -10.28
N ALA A 78 -9.61 5.48 -10.89
CA ALA A 78 -11.02 5.55 -11.30
C ALA A 78 -11.97 5.73 -10.10
N LEU A 79 -11.70 5.06 -8.97
CA LEU A 79 -12.47 5.26 -7.74
C LEU A 79 -12.33 6.69 -7.21
N VAL A 80 -11.09 7.20 -7.13
CA VAL A 80 -10.82 8.58 -6.68
C VAL A 80 -11.56 9.56 -7.57
N GLY A 81 -11.45 9.42 -8.89
CA GLY A 81 -12.15 10.28 -9.85
C GLY A 81 -13.66 10.25 -9.71
N ALA A 82 -14.25 9.07 -9.49
CA ALA A 82 -15.69 8.93 -9.32
C ALA A 82 -16.21 9.55 -8.02
N VAL A 83 -15.55 9.27 -6.88
CA VAL A 83 -15.95 9.81 -5.58
C VAL A 83 -15.78 11.33 -5.55
N PHE A 84 -14.69 11.83 -6.12
CA PHE A 84 -14.40 13.25 -6.13
C PHE A 84 -15.39 14.03 -7.03
N ASP A 85 -15.69 13.50 -8.21
CA ASP A 85 -16.70 14.06 -9.13
C ASP A 85 -18.11 14.14 -8.50
N ASP A 86 -18.52 13.09 -7.77
CA ASP A 86 -19.78 13.10 -7.04
C ASP A 86 -19.82 14.18 -5.95
N LEU A 87 -18.78 14.26 -5.11
CA LEU A 87 -18.71 15.22 -4.01
C LEU A 87 -18.57 16.68 -4.50
N ALA A 88 -17.84 16.89 -5.58
CA ALA A 88 -17.71 18.21 -6.20
C ALA A 88 -19.02 18.65 -6.88
N SER A 89 -19.76 17.70 -7.48
CA SER A 89 -21.06 17.98 -8.13
C SER A 89 -22.16 18.29 -7.13
N SER A 90 -22.05 17.83 -5.88
CA SER A 90 -22.98 18.15 -4.78
C SER A 90 -22.56 19.38 -3.97
N ASP A 91 -21.50 20.07 -4.33
CA ASP A 91 -20.88 21.18 -3.58
C ASP A 91 -20.42 20.79 -2.16
N ASP A 92 -20.29 19.48 -1.86
CA ASP A 92 -19.80 19.00 -0.56
C ASP A 92 -18.30 19.28 -0.37
N ILE A 93 -17.50 19.26 -1.47
CA ILE A 93 -16.09 19.63 -1.46
C ILE A 93 -15.71 20.42 -2.72
N SER A 94 -14.70 21.27 -2.61
CA SER A 94 -14.14 22.02 -3.73
C SER A 94 -12.89 21.34 -4.29
N ARG A 95 -12.69 21.37 -5.63
CA ARG A 95 -11.44 20.94 -6.27
C ARG A 95 -10.22 21.65 -5.68
N GLU A 96 -10.35 22.93 -5.34
CA GLU A 96 -9.26 23.73 -4.77
C GLU A 96 -8.84 23.29 -3.36
N SER A 97 -9.67 22.54 -2.65
CA SER A 97 -9.43 22.14 -1.26
C SER A 97 -8.68 20.81 -1.10
N VAL A 98 -8.61 19.97 -2.16
CA VAL A 98 -8.07 18.61 -2.10
C VAL A 98 -6.83 18.48 -2.98
N VAL A 99 -5.76 17.95 -2.39
CA VAL A 99 -4.48 17.64 -3.07
C VAL A 99 -4.50 16.19 -3.55
N ILE A 100 -4.34 15.99 -4.85
CA ILE A 100 -4.31 14.66 -5.47
C ILE A 100 -2.90 14.36 -5.99
N VAL A 101 -2.34 13.25 -5.50
CA VAL A 101 -1.02 12.73 -5.87
C VAL A 101 -1.22 11.43 -6.65
N SER A 102 -0.64 11.33 -7.84
CA SER A 102 -0.54 10.06 -8.57
C SER A 102 0.89 9.77 -9.00
N LYS A 103 1.15 8.58 -9.55
CA LYS A 103 2.51 8.08 -9.79
C LYS A 103 2.60 7.30 -11.10
N VAL A 104 3.82 7.27 -11.67
CA VAL A 104 4.17 6.54 -12.90
C VAL A 104 5.48 5.78 -12.78
N GLY A 105 5.53 4.61 -13.36
CA GLY A 105 6.75 3.78 -13.42
C GLY A 105 6.46 2.32 -13.75
N TYR A 106 5.42 1.76 -13.19
CA TYR A 106 5.11 0.34 -13.32
C TYR A 106 4.34 -0.01 -14.60
N LEU A 107 4.79 -1.07 -15.26
CA LEU A 107 4.06 -1.75 -16.31
C LEU A 107 3.63 -3.14 -15.79
N GLN A 108 2.41 -3.17 -15.26
CA GLN A 108 1.69 -4.36 -14.78
C GLN A 108 0.32 -4.40 -15.45
N GLY A 109 -0.41 -5.52 -15.41
CA GLY A 109 -1.77 -5.63 -15.94
C GLY A 109 -1.90 -5.11 -17.36
N GLN A 110 -2.80 -4.17 -17.60
CA GLN A 110 -3.05 -3.56 -18.90
C GLN A 110 -1.82 -2.85 -19.48
N ASN A 111 -1.03 -2.18 -18.64
CA ASN A 111 0.21 -1.51 -19.09
C ASN A 111 1.27 -2.51 -19.53
N TYR A 112 1.36 -3.67 -18.87
CA TYR A 112 2.22 -4.76 -19.33
C TYR A 112 1.76 -5.30 -20.69
N GLN A 113 0.46 -5.52 -20.86
CA GLN A 113 -0.10 -5.95 -22.15
C GLN A 113 0.20 -4.95 -23.27
N LEU A 114 0.04 -3.64 -23.01
CA LEU A 114 0.42 -2.57 -23.92
C LEU A 114 1.90 -2.65 -24.30
N SER A 115 2.79 -2.85 -23.32
CA SER A 115 4.24 -3.00 -23.56
C SER A 115 4.53 -4.19 -24.48
N GLN A 116 3.90 -5.35 -24.22
CA GLN A 116 4.08 -6.54 -25.07
C GLN A 116 3.58 -6.32 -26.50
N GLU A 117 2.44 -5.61 -26.66
CA GLU A 117 1.92 -5.27 -27.99
C GLU A 117 2.87 -4.34 -28.74
N ARG A 118 3.40 -3.29 -28.09
CA ARG A 118 4.39 -2.39 -28.69
C ARG A 118 5.67 -3.11 -29.10
N LYS A 119 6.13 -4.09 -28.29
CA LYS A 119 7.29 -4.94 -28.65
C LYS A 119 7.01 -5.76 -29.90
N ARG A 120 5.82 -6.38 -30.02
CA ARG A 120 5.41 -7.13 -31.22
C ARG A 120 5.38 -6.26 -32.46
N GLN A 121 5.01 -4.99 -32.33
CA GLN A 121 4.99 -4.00 -33.39
C GLN A 121 6.37 -3.39 -33.73
N GLY A 122 7.44 -3.80 -33.01
CA GLY A 122 8.79 -3.26 -33.18
C GLY A 122 8.97 -1.84 -32.65
N LYS A 123 8.09 -1.37 -31.75
CA LYS A 123 8.09 -0.03 -31.15
C LYS A 123 8.05 -0.11 -29.62
N PRO A 124 8.98 -0.83 -28.95
CA PRO A 124 9.01 -0.90 -27.49
C PRO A 124 9.18 0.51 -26.88
N PHE A 125 8.71 0.69 -25.66
CA PHE A 125 9.10 1.88 -24.88
C PHE A 125 10.62 1.89 -24.69
N LYS A 126 11.21 3.07 -24.78
CA LYS A 126 12.63 3.24 -24.50
C LYS A 126 12.92 3.11 -23.01
N ASP A 127 14.16 2.82 -22.67
CA ASP A 127 14.62 2.69 -21.28
C ASP A 127 13.83 1.68 -20.43
N LEU A 128 13.18 0.70 -21.07
CA LEU A 128 12.36 -0.31 -20.40
C LEU A 128 13.22 -1.22 -19.53
N VAL A 129 12.83 -1.38 -18.28
CA VAL A 129 13.44 -2.29 -17.30
C VAL A 129 12.62 -3.58 -17.22
N LEU A 130 13.25 -4.71 -17.53
CA LEU A 130 12.61 -6.03 -17.44
C LEU A 130 12.86 -6.61 -16.03
N TYR A 131 12.00 -6.25 -15.08
CA TYR A 131 12.24 -6.54 -13.67
C TYR A 131 11.91 -7.98 -13.28
N ALA A 132 10.74 -8.48 -13.68
CA ALA A 132 10.25 -9.84 -13.45
C ALA A 132 9.18 -10.21 -14.49
N ASP A 133 8.77 -11.47 -14.51
CA ASP A 133 7.66 -11.92 -15.36
C ASP A 133 6.37 -11.17 -15.01
N GLY A 134 5.74 -10.57 -16.02
CA GLY A 134 4.53 -9.75 -15.84
C GLY A 134 4.77 -8.37 -15.22
N LEU A 135 6.04 -8.01 -14.96
CA LEU A 135 6.40 -6.75 -14.32
C LEU A 135 7.59 -6.09 -15.03
N GLU A 136 7.32 -4.96 -15.66
CA GLU A 136 8.32 -4.07 -16.25
C GLU A 136 8.25 -2.70 -15.58
N HIS A 137 9.28 -1.88 -15.78
CA HIS A 137 9.32 -0.54 -15.22
C HIS A 137 9.90 0.44 -16.26
N CYS A 138 9.37 1.68 -16.30
CA CYS A 138 9.82 2.71 -17.22
C CYS A 138 9.52 4.12 -16.68
N ILE A 139 10.52 5.00 -16.75
CA ILE A 139 10.38 6.44 -16.48
C ILE A 139 10.80 7.29 -17.69
N HIS A 140 10.80 6.69 -18.89
CA HIS A 140 11.09 7.46 -20.12
C HIS A 140 9.95 8.44 -20.42
N PRO A 141 10.24 9.65 -20.94
CA PRO A 141 9.24 10.68 -21.28
C PRO A 141 8.03 10.17 -22.06
N GLU A 142 8.24 9.29 -23.05
CA GLU A 142 7.16 8.71 -23.86
C GLU A 142 6.14 7.91 -23.01
N PHE A 143 6.62 7.16 -22.01
CA PHE A 143 5.74 6.40 -21.11
C PHE A 143 5.08 7.31 -20.07
N ILE A 144 5.80 8.31 -19.58
CA ILE A 144 5.25 9.33 -18.64
C ILE A 144 4.08 10.06 -19.28
N ASP A 145 4.22 10.53 -20.53
CA ASP A 145 3.17 11.24 -21.28
C ASP A 145 1.92 10.40 -21.50
N ASP A 146 2.09 9.13 -21.95
CA ASP A 146 0.98 8.17 -22.11
C ASP A 146 0.24 7.94 -20.80
N GLN A 147 0.98 7.68 -19.71
CA GLN A 147 0.38 7.38 -18.42
C GLN A 147 -0.26 8.59 -17.73
N LEU A 148 0.33 9.78 -17.86
CA LEU A 148 -0.28 11.01 -17.35
C LEU A 148 -1.62 11.28 -18.02
N THR A 149 -1.70 11.10 -19.34
CA THR A 149 -2.96 11.25 -20.08
C THR A 149 -4.04 10.31 -19.53
N ARG A 150 -3.72 9.02 -19.38
CA ARG A 150 -4.66 8.03 -18.83
C ARG A 150 -5.00 8.27 -17.36
N SER A 151 -4.05 8.76 -16.56
CA SER A 151 -4.30 9.11 -15.16
C SER A 151 -5.28 10.27 -15.02
N LEU A 152 -5.11 11.33 -15.82
CA LEU A 152 -6.03 12.48 -15.86
C LEU A 152 -7.45 12.04 -16.28
N GLU A 153 -7.57 11.16 -17.31
CA GLU A 153 -8.85 10.59 -17.74
C GLU A 153 -9.53 9.80 -16.62
N ARG A 154 -8.82 8.86 -15.94
CA ARG A 154 -9.38 8.05 -14.85
C ARG A 154 -9.78 8.88 -13.64
N LEU A 155 -8.95 9.86 -13.29
CA LEU A 155 -9.19 10.80 -12.19
C LEU A 155 -10.23 11.87 -12.54
N LYS A 156 -10.61 11.99 -13.81
CA LYS A 156 -11.52 13.03 -14.35
C LYS A 156 -11.03 14.46 -14.04
N LEU A 157 -9.73 14.70 -14.09
CA LEU A 157 -9.09 15.98 -13.77
C LEU A 157 -8.39 16.55 -15.01
N ASP A 158 -8.38 17.87 -15.13
CA ASP A 158 -7.56 18.57 -16.13
C ASP A 158 -6.12 18.75 -15.67
N THR A 159 -5.91 18.88 -14.35
CA THR A 159 -4.60 19.10 -13.75
C THR A 159 -4.42 18.23 -12.51
N LEU A 160 -3.31 17.47 -12.42
CA LEU A 160 -2.85 16.82 -11.20
C LEU A 160 -2.05 17.78 -10.32
N ASP A 161 -2.22 17.73 -9.00
CA ASP A 161 -1.42 18.55 -8.08
C ASP A 161 0.03 18.05 -8.01
N PHE A 162 0.23 16.74 -7.87
CA PHE A 162 1.56 16.11 -7.85
C PHE A 162 1.60 14.84 -8.68
N TYR A 163 2.65 14.69 -9.48
CA TYR A 163 2.93 13.46 -10.22
C TYR A 163 4.31 12.93 -9.88
N LEU A 164 4.41 11.70 -9.36
CA LEU A 164 5.66 11.15 -8.85
C LEU A 164 6.24 10.07 -9.76
N LEU A 165 7.56 10.04 -9.93
CA LEU A 165 8.26 8.85 -10.41
C LEU A 165 8.15 7.76 -9.33
N HIS A 166 7.64 6.59 -9.70
CA HIS A 166 7.32 5.52 -8.77
C HIS A 166 8.41 4.45 -8.77
N ASN A 167 9.21 4.40 -7.71
CA ASN A 167 10.32 3.48 -7.48
C ASN A 167 11.30 3.38 -8.68
N PRO A 168 11.91 4.48 -9.11
CA PRO A 168 12.86 4.47 -10.21
C PRO A 168 14.07 3.58 -9.96
N GLU A 169 14.39 3.27 -8.69
CA GLU A 169 15.45 2.36 -8.25
C GLU A 169 15.32 0.91 -8.79
N TYR A 170 14.18 0.54 -9.35
CA TYR A 170 14.02 -0.75 -10.06
C TYR A 170 15.03 -0.92 -11.19
N TYR A 171 15.49 0.20 -11.78
CA TYR A 171 16.59 0.14 -12.73
C TYR A 171 17.91 -0.34 -12.09
N LEU A 172 18.25 0.13 -10.89
CA LEU A 172 19.47 -0.27 -10.19
C LEU A 172 19.44 -1.77 -9.83
N SER A 173 18.32 -2.26 -9.33
CA SER A 173 18.11 -3.68 -9.06
C SER A 173 18.26 -4.55 -10.32
N TRP A 174 17.69 -4.11 -11.43
CA TRP A 174 17.83 -4.80 -12.71
C TRP A 174 19.26 -4.76 -13.24
N ALA A 175 19.91 -3.60 -13.21
CA ALA A 175 21.28 -3.42 -13.68
C ALA A 175 22.28 -4.32 -12.92
N GLY A 176 22.11 -4.44 -11.59
CA GLY A 176 22.90 -5.34 -10.76
C GLY A 176 22.80 -6.81 -11.19
N LYS A 177 21.65 -7.25 -11.70
CA LYS A 177 21.43 -8.62 -12.21
C LYS A 177 21.99 -8.84 -13.62
N THR A 178 22.23 -7.77 -14.39
CA THR A 178 22.69 -7.84 -15.78
C THR A 178 24.20 -7.65 -15.94
N GLY A 179 24.93 -7.50 -14.82
CA GLY A 179 26.40 -7.41 -14.83
C GLY A 179 26.94 -6.02 -15.15
N VAL A 180 26.10 -4.98 -15.13
CA VAL A 180 26.52 -3.57 -15.24
C VAL A 180 27.24 -3.17 -13.96
N SER A 181 28.36 -2.45 -14.07
CA SER A 181 29.06 -1.94 -12.88
C SER A 181 28.18 -0.96 -12.09
N LEU A 182 28.31 -0.94 -10.76
CA LEU A 182 27.51 -0.05 -9.92
C LEU A 182 27.69 1.44 -10.28
N GLU A 183 28.90 1.84 -10.65
CA GLU A 183 29.20 3.21 -11.07
C GLU A 183 28.45 3.57 -12.36
N GLU A 184 28.47 2.70 -13.34
CA GLU A 184 27.79 2.88 -14.61
C GLU A 184 26.26 2.85 -14.44
N ALA A 185 25.75 1.91 -13.62
CA ALA A 185 24.34 1.84 -13.28
C ALA A 185 23.86 3.12 -12.59
N ARG A 186 24.57 3.64 -11.60
CA ARG A 186 24.23 4.89 -10.92
C ARG A 186 24.27 6.09 -11.87
N ARG A 187 25.26 6.18 -12.76
CA ARG A 187 25.33 7.27 -13.76
C ARG A 187 24.11 7.24 -14.69
N GLU A 188 23.77 6.09 -15.25
CA GLU A 188 22.57 5.97 -16.10
C GLU A 188 21.28 6.18 -15.32
N TYR A 189 21.19 5.71 -14.06
CA TYR A 189 20.04 5.92 -13.18
C TYR A 189 19.70 7.39 -13.03
N TYR A 190 20.66 8.23 -12.67
CA TYR A 190 20.45 9.67 -12.50
C TYR A 190 20.23 10.38 -13.85
N SER A 191 20.84 9.92 -14.94
CA SER A 191 20.55 10.42 -16.28
C SER A 191 19.08 10.16 -16.71
N ARG A 192 18.51 8.98 -16.34
CA ARG A 192 17.09 8.70 -16.57
C ARG A 192 16.18 9.62 -15.76
N ILE A 193 16.51 9.90 -14.51
CA ILE A 193 15.79 10.86 -13.66
C ILE A 193 15.85 12.27 -14.28
N GLU A 194 17.01 12.69 -14.75
CA GLU A 194 17.16 14.00 -15.40
C GLU A 194 16.26 14.13 -16.63
N ARG A 195 16.26 13.14 -17.53
CA ARG A 195 15.36 13.12 -18.70
C ARG A 195 13.88 13.15 -18.30
N ALA A 196 13.51 12.42 -17.26
CA ALA A 196 12.15 12.41 -16.73
C ALA A 196 11.77 13.79 -16.16
N PHE A 197 12.66 14.44 -15.40
CA PHE A 197 12.41 15.75 -14.82
C PHE A 197 12.28 16.83 -15.90
N GLN A 198 13.11 16.82 -16.94
CA GLN A 198 12.98 17.72 -18.09
C GLN A 198 11.59 17.62 -18.72
N HIS A 199 11.08 16.41 -18.87
CA HIS A 199 9.73 16.19 -19.39
C HIS A 199 8.65 16.66 -18.42
N LEU A 200 8.80 16.38 -17.12
CA LEU A 200 7.84 16.81 -16.11
C LEU A 200 7.75 18.33 -15.98
N GLU A 201 8.87 19.07 -16.15
CA GLU A 201 8.82 20.54 -16.27
C GLU A 201 7.99 20.98 -17.50
N THR A 202 8.12 20.29 -18.63
CA THR A 202 7.26 20.55 -19.80
C THR A 202 5.78 20.29 -19.49
N GLU A 203 5.46 19.27 -18.69
CA GLU A 203 4.09 18.99 -18.29
C GLU A 203 3.52 20.02 -17.32
N VAL A 204 4.37 20.62 -16.47
CA VAL A 204 4.00 21.80 -15.67
C VAL A 204 3.70 23.00 -16.56
N GLU A 205 4.54 23.28 -17.55
CA GLU A 205 4.32 24.38 -18.51
C GLU A 205 3.01 24.18 -19.31
N ARG A 206 2.65 22.93 -19.63
CA ARG A 206 1.38 22.57 -20.27
C ARG A 206 0.17 22.68 -19.35
N GLY A 207 0.37 22.85 -18.04
CA GLY A 207 -0.68 22.90 -17.04
C GLY A 207 -1.30 21.55 -16.68
N ARG A 208 -0.72 20.42 -17.11
CA ARG A 208 -1.25 19.08 -16.82
C ARG A 208 -0.89 18.59 -15.41
N ILE A 209 0.21 19.09 -14.85
CA ILE A 209 0.60 18.88 -13.44
C ILE A 209 1.03 20.22 -12.83
N ARG A 210 0.93 20.33 -11.51
CA ARG A 210 1.43 21.53 -10.79
C ARG A 210 2.85 21.33 -10.30
N PHE A 211 3.13 20.17 -9.75
CA PHE A 211 4.42 19.82 -9.15
C PHE A 211 4.74 18.35 -9.44
N TYR A 212 6.00 18.00 -9.28
CA TYR A 212 6.42 16.60 -9.40
C TYR A 212 7.34 16.18 -8.26
N GLY A 213 7.61 14.87 -8.20
CA GLY A 213 8.44 14.30 -7.15
C GLY A 213 8.88 12.86 -7.43
N ILE A 214 9.41 12.21 -6.41
CA ILE A 214 9.81 10.81 -6.46
C ILE A 214 9.23 10.08 -5.24
N SER A 215 8.66 8.90 -5.49
CA SER A 215 8.39 7.87 -4.48
C SER A 215 9.46 6.79 -4.59
N SER A 216 10.31 6.62 -3.58
CA SER A 216 11.37 5.61 -3.57
C SER A 216 11.42 4.84 -2.27
N ASN A 217 11.48 3.51 -2.36
CA ASN A 217 11.66 2.64 -1.20
C ASN A 217 13.09 2.70 -0.65
N THR A 218 14.05 3.18 -1.42
CA THR A 218 15.48 3.19 -1.05
C THR A 218 16.01 4.55 -0.59
N PHE A 219 15.17 5.58 -0.52
CA PHE A 219 15.55 6.83 0.13
C PHE A 219 16.05 6.65 1.58
N PRO A 220 15.43 5.76 2.41
CA PRO A 220 15.90 5.51 3.77
C PRO A 220 17.00 4.44 3.87
N SER A 221 17.48 3.86 2.76
CA SER A 221 18.55 2.85 2.77
C SER A 221 19.91 3.45 3.10
N PRO A 222 20.87 2.64 3.63
CA PRO A 222 22.27 3.05 3.73
C PRO A 222 22.87 3.48 2.40
N ALA A 223 23.74 4.47 2.37
CA ALA A 223 24.41 4.94 1.15
C ALA A 223 25.25 3.85 0.45
N THR A 224 25.62 2.80 1.18
CA THR A 224 26.34 1.62 0.67
C THR A 224 25.44 0.63 -0.06
N ASP A 225 24.12 0.73 0.10
CA ASP A 225 23.17 -0.11 -0.61
C ASP A 225 23.30 0.13 -2.13
N PRO A 226 23.47 -0.92 -2.96
CA PRO A 226 23.54 -0.77 -4.41
C PRO A 226 22.31 -0.08 -5.04
N GLU A 227 21.13 -0.25 -4.43
CA GLU A 227 19.87 0.32 -4.89
C GLU A 227 19.55 1.70 -4.28
N PHE A 228 20.45 2.24 -3.45
CA PHE A 228 20.26 3.53 -2.76
C PHE A 228 20.00 4.67 -3.73
N THR A 229 18.95 5.44 -3.44
CA THR A 229 18.58 6.68 -4.11
C THR A 229 18.99 7.87 -3.24
N SER A 230 20.01 8.65 -3.65
CA SER A 230 20.41 9.87 -2.96
C SER A 230 19.46 11.01 -3.28
N LEU A 231 18.79 11.54 -2.25
CA LEU A 231 17.92 12.71 -2.41
C LEU A 231 18.73 13.96 -2.79
N GLU A 232 19.93 14.11 -2.26
CA GLU A 232 20.85 15.20 -2.61
C GLU A 232 21.15 15.21 -4.12
N ARG A 233 21.48 14.03 -4.70
CA ARG A 233 21.73 13.95 -6.15
C ARG A 233 20.48 14.25 -6.99
N VAL A 234 19.32 13.81 -6.53
CA VAL A 234 18.03 14.13 -7.17
C VAL A 234 17.75 15.63 -7.11
N TRP A 235 18.03 16.26 -5.98
CA TRP A 235 17.90 17.71 -5.81
C TRP A 235 18.85 18.50 -6.73
N GLU A 236 20.12 18.12 -6.81
CA GLU A 236 21.11 18.72 -7.70
C GLU A 236 20.65 18.65 -9.18
N ILE A 237 20.04 17.54 -9.60
CA ILE A 237 19.45 17.40 -10.94
C ILE A 237 18.35 18.44 -11.13
N ALA A 238 17.40 18.57 -10.21
CA ALA A 238 16.32 19.54 -10.31
C ALA A 238 16.86 20.98 -10.39
N GLU A 239 17.81 21.36 -9.52
CA GLU A 239 18.46 22.68 -9.54
C GLU A 239 19.20 22.95 -10.85
N SER A 240 19.86 21.93 -11.42
CA SER A 240 20.59 22.09 -12.69
C SER A 240 19.67 22.39 -13.88
N LEU A 241 18.43 21.92 -13.83
CA LEU A 241 17.43 22.21 -14.88
C LEU A 241 16.90 23.65 -14.77
N SER A 242 16.56 24.09 -13.57
CA SER A 242 16.08 25.43 -13.31
C SER A 242 16.15 25.79 -11.83
N PRO A 243 16.58 26.99 -11.45
CA PRO A 243 16.46 27.51 -10.09
C PRO A 243 15.00 27.63 -9.61
N LYS A 244 14.05 27.58 -10.54
CA LYS A 244 12.59 27.63 -10.28
C LYS A 244 11.90 26.32 -10.62
N HIS A 245 12.64 25.20 -10.57
CA HIS A 245 12.08 23.86 -10.82
C HIS A 245 10.85 23.58 -9.95
N HIS A 246 10.03 22.61 -10.37
CA HIS A 246 8.80 22.24 -9.68
C HIS A 246 8.90 20.91 -8.92
N PHE A 247 10.12 20.40 -8.67
CA PHE A 247 10.36 19.27 -7.76
C PHE A 247 10.06 19.69 -6.32
N ARG A 248 8.98 19.18 -5.72
CA ARG A 248 8.47 19.67 -4.42
C ARG A 248 8.14 18.56 -3.42
N LEU A 249 8.15 17.30 -3.83
CA LEU A 249 7.60 16.21 -3.02
C LEU A 249 8.45 14.96 -3.12
N ILE A 250 8.71 14.34 -1.97
CA ILE A 250 9.24 12.97 -1.91
C ILE A 250 8.27 12.07 -1.13
N GLN A 251 8.31 10.78 -1.44
CA GLN A 251 7.59 9.76 -0.70
C GLN A 251 8.54 8.61 -0.37
N LEU A 252 8.53 8.16 0.88
CA LEU A 252 9.37 7.08 1.37
C LEU A 252 8.65 6.22 2.41
N PRO A 253 9.06 4.94 2.57
CA PRO A 253 8.56 4.10 3.64
C PRO A 253 9.15 4.50 4.99
N MET A 254 8.30 4.56 6.00
CA MET A 254 8.71 4.68 7.39
C MET A 254 7.61 4.17 8.31
N ASN A 255 7.99 3.44 9.36
CA ASN A 255 7.09 2.95 10.41
C ASN A 255 7.89 2.64 11.68
N LEU A 256 7.23 2.13 12.72
CA LEU A 256 7.86 1.85 14.02
C LEU A 256 9.07 0.92 13.96
N PHE A 257 9.19 0.09 12.93
CA PHE A 257 10.29 -0.86 12.74
C PHE A 257 11.26 -0.48 11.61
N GLU A 258 10.87 0.45 10.75
CA GLU A 258 11.67 0.94 9.62
C GLU A 258 11.92 2.45 9.77
N PRO A 259 12.74 2.91 10.74
CA PRO A 259 12.94 4.32 11.03
C PRO A 259 14.04 4.96 10.16
N GLY A 260 14.57 4.29 9.14
CA GLY A 260 15.74 4.73 8.35
C GLY A 260 15.64 6.15 7.81
N GLY A 261 14.42 6.63 7.52
CA GLY A 261 14.20 8.01 7.08
C GLY A 261 14.73 9.08 8.05
N VAL A 262 14.75 8.76 9.37
CA VAL A 262 15.25 9.64 10.44
C VAL A 262 16.65 9.24 10.88
N THR A 263 16.91 7.92 11.00
CA THR A 263 18.06 7.39 11.72
C THR A 263 19.28 7.13 10.84
N GLU A 264 19.06 6.98 9.52
CA GLU A 264 20.13 6.69 8.56
C GLU A 264 20.75 7.98 8.05
N ALA A 265 22.05 8.17 8.33
CA ALA A 265 22.83 9.32 7.90
C ALA A 265 23.38 9.09 6.48
N ASN A 266 22.52 9.13 5.48
CA ASN A 266 22.80 8.70 4.11
C ASN A 266 22.92 9.85 3.09
N GLN A 267 22.76 11.09 3.53
CA GLN A 267 23.05 12.28 2.72
C GLN A 267 24.39 12.89 3.15
N SER A 268 24.90 13.86 2.39
CA SER A 268 26.14 14.55 2.77
C SER A 268 26.02 15.23 4.13
N ASN A 269 27.15 15.54 4.75
CA ASN A 269 27.22 16.15 6.10
C ASN A 269 26.57 15.33 7.22
N GLY A 270 26.38 14.03 7.02
CA GLY A 270 25.79 13.15 8.03
C GLY A 270 24.29 13.38 8.27
N GLN A 271 23.60 13.98 7.31
CA GLN A 271 22.16 14.21 7.38
C GLN A 271 21.37 12.95 7.00
N SER A 272 20.21 12.78 7.62
CA SER A 272 19.20 11.84 7.14
C SER A 272 18.40 12.43 5.97
N VAL A 273 17.68 11.57 5.24
CA VAL A 273 16.81 12.02 4.14
C VAL A 273 15.75 13.03 4.62
N LEU A 274 15.20 12.87 5.84
CA LEU A 274 14.22 13.83 6.39
C LEU A 274 14.86 15.18 6.75
N GLN A 275 16.10 15.17 7.28
CA GLN A 275 16.82 16.40 7.58
C GLN A 275 17.13 17.16 6.30
N PHE A 276 17.63 16.49 5.26
CA PHE A 276 17.89 17.09 3.97
C PHE A 276 16.61 17.65 3.32
N ALA A 277 15.53 16.85 3.29
CA ALA A 277 14.25 17.27 2.73
C ALA A 277 13.69 18.53 3.42
N ARG A 278 13.81 18.60 4.75
CA ARG A 278 13.41 19.78 5.53
C ARG A 278 14.22 21.01 5.15
N ASP A 279 15.54 20.89 5.03
CA ASP A 279 16.44 22.01 4.73
C ASP A 279 16.20 22.53 3.31
N GLN A 280 15.82 21.64 2.37
CA GLN A 280 15.39 22.01 1.01
C GLN A 280 13.90 22.36 0.92
N LYS A 281 13.17 22.36 2.04
CA LYS A 281 11.72 22.66 2.11
C LYS A 281 10.90 21.79 1.17
N LEU A 282 11.23 20.51 1.04
CA LEU A 282 10.44 19.52 0.33
C LEU A 282 9.28 19.02 1.20
N GLY A 283 8.15 18.72 0.58
CA GLY A 283 7.10 17.92 1.19
C GLY A 283 7.55 16.47 1.33
N VAL A 284 7.16 15.84 2.43
CA VAL A 284 7.50 14.43 2.68
C VAL A 284 6.22 13.65 3.00
N LEU A 285 5.94 12.66 2.17
CA LEU A 285 4.87 11.68 2.40
C LEU A 285 5.48 10.37 2.92
N ILE A 286 4.88 9.82 3.96
CA ILE A 286 5.29 8.53 4.49
C ILE A 286 4.31 7.45 4.04
N ASN A 287 4.80 6.45 3.31
CA ASN A 287 4.04 5.25 2.99
C ASN A 287 4.34 4.10 3.95
N ARG A 288 3.53 3.02 3.92
CA ARG A 288 3.62 1.84 4.80
C ARG A 288 3.63 2.14 6.32
N PRO A 289 2.93 3.16 6.84
CA PRO A 289 3.02 3.53 8.25
C PRO A 289 2.58 2.42 9.20
N LEU A 290 1.65 1.57 8.76
CA LEU A 290 1.05 0.48 9.53
C LEU A 290 1.46 -0.93 9.05
N ASN A 291 2.44 -1.02 8.14
CA ASN A 291 2.91 -2.29 7.60
C ASN A 291 4.44 -2.27 7.52
N ALA A 292 5.09 -3.02 8.41
CA ALA A 292 6.53 -3.22 8.38
C ALA A 292 6.89 -4.51 7.65
N ILE A 293 8.05 -4.53 7.01
CA ILE A 293 8.63 -5.73 6.40
C ILE A 293 9.92 -6.05 7.14
N ILE A 294 9.92 -7.12 7.93
CA ILE A 294 11.07 -7.59 8.72
C ILE A 294 11.34 -9.05 8.34
N ASP A 295 12.56 -9.37 7.97
CA ASP A 295 12.97 -10.74 7.57
C ASP A 295 11.99 -11.39 6.57
N ASN A 296 11.59 -10.63 5.55
CA ASN A 296 10.58 -11.04 4.54
C ASN A 296 9.19 -11.36 5.12
N ARG A 297 8.88 -10.92 6.34
CA ARG A 297 7.55 -11.06 6.96
C ARG A 297 6.85 -9.72 7.02
N LEU A 298 5.59 -9.71 6.62
CA LEU A 298 4.71 -8.56 6.80
C LEU A 298 4.19 -8.53 8.24
N ILE A 299 4.43 -7.42 8.93
CA ILE A 299 3.94 -7.18 10.29
C ILE A 299 2.98 -6.00 10.24
N ARG A 300 1.78 -6.21 10.74
CA ARG A 300 0.78 -5.15 10.82
C ARG A 300 0.89 -4.42 12.16
N LEU A 301 1.00 -3.10 12.10
CA LEU A 301 1.02 -2.19 13.25
C LEU A 301 -0.39 -1.69 13.55
N ALA A 302 -1.30 -2.63 13.82
CA ALA A 302 -2.67 -2.37 14.23
C ALA A 302 -3.07 -3.42 15.25
N GLU A 303 -3.95 -3.06 16.17
CA GLU A 303 -4.46 -4.00 17.15
C GLU A 303 -5.43 -4.98 16.49
N ILE A 304 -5.31 -6.23 16.90
CA ILE A 304 -6.26 -7.28 16.60
C ILE A 304 -6.93 -7.63 17.93
N GLN A 305 -8.25 -7.63 17.94
CA GLN A 305 -8.98 -8.02 19.15
C GLN A 305 -8.58 -9.44 19.56
N ALA A 306 -8.03 -9.57 20.76
CA ALA A 306 -7.72 -10.86 21.34
C ALA A 306 -9.00 -11.68 21.53
N VAL A 307 -8.89 -12.96 21.24
CA VAL A 307 -9.91 -13.97 21.56
C VAL A 307 -9.21 -15.11 22.27
N ARG A 308 -9.94 -15.88 23.06
CA ARG A 308 -9.37 -17.09 23.66
C ARG A 308 -8.89 -18.02 22.54
N ALA A 309 -7.60 -18.38 22.56
CA ALA A 309 -7.06 -19.35 21.62
C ALA A 309 -7.67 -20.74 21.87
N ALA A 310 -7.97 -21.43 20.79
CA ALA A 310 -8.27 -22.85 20.84
C ALA A 310 -7.03 -23.65 21.22
N SER A 311 -7.20 -24.75 21.94
CA SER A 311 -6.08 -25.63 22.26
C SER A 311 -5.63 -26.43 21.01
N ALA A 312 -4.40 -26.94 21.05
CA ALA A 312 -3.89 -27.79 19.97
C ALA A 312 -4.74 -29.05 19.78
N GLU A 313 -5.30 -29.58 20.85
CA GLU A 313 -6.19 -30.74 20.84
C GLU A 313 -7.53 -30.40 20.16
N GLU A 314 -8.12 -29.22 20.47
CA GLU A 314 -9.34 -28.73 19.82
C GLU A 314 -9.14 -28.58 18.32
N ILE A 315 -8.00 -27.96 17.90
CA ILE A 315 -7.66 -27.80 16.49
C ILE A 315 -7.44 -29.12 15.79
N SER A 316 -6.70 -30.04 16.44
CA SER A 316 -6.46 -31.40 15.88
C SER A 316 -7.76 -32.13 15.62
N GLN A 317 -8.71 -32.10 16.57
CA GLN A 317 -10.00 -32.74 16.41
C GLN A 317 -10.81 -32.16 15.24
N LEU A 318 -10.84 -30.81 15.10
CA LEU A 318 -11.54 -30.16 14.00
C LEU A 318 -10.90 -30.46 12.64
N ILE A 319 -9.58 -30.60 12.59
CA ILE A 319 -8.87 -31.01 11.37
C ILE A 319 -9.19 -32.49 11.05
N ASP A 320 -9.24 -33.38 12.02
CA ASP A 320 -9.59 -34.76 11.80
C ASP A 320 -11.05 -34.90 11.30
N ASP A 321 -11.98 -34.12 11.86
CA ASP A 321 -13.36 -34.04 11.38
C ASP A 321 -13.43 -33.54 9.92
N LEU A 322 -12.61 -32.55 9.56
CA LEU A 322 -12.50 -32.07 8.19
C LEU A 322 -11.98 -33.12 7.23
N ILE A 323 -10.91 -33.84 7.59
CA ILE A 323 -10.36 -34.96 6.82
C ILE A 323 -11.40 -36.06 6.66
N HIS A 324 -12.17 -36.34 7.74
CA HIS A 324 -13.25 -37.32 7.69
C HIS A 324 -14.34 -36.90 6.67
N SER A 325 -14.75 -35.65 6.70
CA SER A 325 -15.74 -35.10 5.78
C SER A 325 -15.24 -35.14 4.32
N GLU A 326 -13.97 -34.78 4.05
CA GLU A 326 -13.34 -34.95 2.73
C GLU A 326 -13.33 -36.43 2.29
N GLY A 327 -13.08 -37.34 3.24
CA GLY A 327 -13.15 -38.79 3.02
C GLY A 327 -14.56 -39.29 2.69
N LEU A 328 -15.61 -38.69 3.24
CA LEU A 328 -17.01 -39.02 2.90
C LEU A 328 -17.32 -38.60 1.47
N LEU A 329 -16.88 -37.41 1.01
CA LEU A 329 -17.01 -36.99 -0.37
C LEU A 329 -16.43 -38.05 -1.31
N LYS A 330 -15.18 -38.45 -1.05
CA LYS A 330 -14.47 -39.47 -1.86
C LYS A 330 -15.19 -40.81 -1.91
N ARG A 331 -15.63 -41.31 -0.74
CA ARG A 331 -16.11 -42.71 -0.64
C ARG A 331 -17.59 -42.86 -0.93
N LYS A 332 -18.41 -41.84 -0.68
CA LYS A 332 -19.87 -41.97 -0.75
C LYS A 332 -20.49 -41.08 -1.84
N ILE A 333 -20.02 -39.82 -2.00
CA ILE A 333 -20.72 -38.84 -2.83
C ILE A 333 -20.23 -38.87 -4.28
N LEU A 334 -18.91 -38.76 -4.50
CA LEU A 334 -18.36 -38.74 -5.86
C LEU A 334 -18.69 -40.00 -6.69
N PRO A 335 -18.76 -41.23 -6.10
CA PRO A 335 -19.16 -42.40 -6.88
C PRO A 335 -20.61 -42.38 -7.36
N GLU A 336 -21.49 -41.62 -6.69
CA GLU A 336 -22.91 -41.48 -7.07
C GLU A 336 -23.09 -40.45 -8.21
N LEU A 337 -22.08 -39.61 -8.44
CA LEU A 337 -22.08 -38.63 -9.50
C LEU A 337 -21.48 -39.21 -10.77
N SER A 338 -22.10 -38.98 -11.92
CA SER A 338 -21.62 -39.46 -13.24
C SER A 338 -20.38 -38.72 -13.72
N LEU A 339 -19.32 -38.66 -12.90
CA LEU A 339 -18.07 -37.93 -13.18
C LEU A 339 -16.99 -38.86 -13.71
N THR A 340 -16.18 -38.40 -14.63
CA THR A 340 -14.97 -39.12 -15.07
C THR A 340 -13.97 -39.24 -13.94
N THR A 341 -13.13 -40.27 -13.96
CA THR A 341 -12.08 -40.47 -12.94
C THR A 341 -11.14 -39.24 -12.81
N SER A 342 -10.86 -38.57 -13.94
CA SER A 342 -10.03 -37.35 -13.96
C SER A 342 -10.71 -36.18 -13.22
N LEU A 343 -12.02 -35.98 -13.44
CA LEU A 343 -12.77 -34.92 -12.72
C LEU A 343 -12.91 -35.22 -11.23
N GLN A 344 -13.12 -36.48 -10.85
CA GLN A 344 -13.13 -36.90 -9.43
C GLN A 344 -11.79 -36.61 -8.76
N ALA A 345 -10.68 -36.90 -9.44
CA ALA A 345 -9.33 -36.62 -8.93
C ALA A 345 -9.09 -35.10 -8.75
N GLN A 346 -9.51 -34.28 -9.70
CA GLN A 346 -9.41 -32.82 -9.60
C GLN A 346 -10.23 -32.26 -8.45
N VAL A 347 -11.48 -32.71 -8.25
CA VAL A 347 -12.33 -32.31 -7.12
C VAL A 347 -11.66 -32.65 -5.81
N LEU A 348 -11.13 -33.88 -5.69
CA LEU A 348 -10.44 -34.34 -4.46
C LEU A 348 -9.16 -33.54 -4.18
N GLU A 349 -8.39 -33.20 -5.19
CA GLU A 349 -7.18 -32.37 -5.04
C GLU A 349 -7.54 -30.96 -4.56
N GLN A 350 -8.61 -30.35 -5.10
CA GLN A 350 -9.03 -28.99 -4.70
C GLN A 350 -9.59 -28.93 -3.28
N ILE A 351 -10.29 -29.97 -2.82
CA ILE A 351 -10.95 -29.99 -1.50
C ILE A 351 -10.06 -30.54 -0.39
N ALA A 352 -8.90 -31.15 -0.70
CA ALA A 352 -8.00 -31.76 0.29
C ALA A 352 -7.26 -30.70 1.12
N ILE A 353 -7.96 -30.03 2.00
CA ILE A 353 -7.49 -28.94 2.87
C ILE A 353 -7.06 -29.47 4.23
N GLY A 354 -7.79 -30.43 4.78
CA GLY A 354 -7.52 -31.02 6.10
C GLY A 354 -6.10 -31.55 6.23
N GLY A 355 -5.58 -32.25 5.20
CA GLY A 355 -4.21 -32.74 5.20
C GLY A 355 -3.15 -31.63 5.17
N VAL A 356 -3.42 -30.52 4.50
CA VAL A 356 -2.54 -29.34 4.50
C VAL A 356 -2.54 -28.69 5.88
N LEU A 357 -3.72 -28.51 6.47
CA LEU A 357 -3.85 -27.94 7.81
C LEU A 357 -3.15 -28.81 8.84
N GLN A 358 -3.34 -30.14 8.82
CA GLN A 358 -2.72 -31.07 9.76
C GLN A 358 -1.19 -30.94 9.80
N GLN A 359 -0.57 -30.68 8.65
CA GLN A 359 0.88 -30.55 8.54
C GLN A 359 1.41 -29.14 8.83
N GLN A 360 0.61 -28.09 8.59
CA GLN A 360 1.13 -26.73 8.46
C GLN A 360 0.45 -25.69 9.35
N TRP A 361 -0.67 -25.99 10.01
CA TRP A 361 -1.46 -24.96 10.70
C TRP A 361 -0.66 -24.11 11.71
N SER A 362 0.33 -24.70 12.38
CA SER A 362 1.18 -24.01 13.35
C SER A 362 2.32 -23.20 12.72
N ASN A 363 2.55 -23.35 11.41
CA ASN A 363 3.72 -22.81 10.69
C ASN A 363 3.37 -21.71 9.68
N PHE A 364 2.15 -21.18 9.68
CA PHE A 364 1.78 -20.09 8.75
C PHE A 364 2.42 -18.74 9.11
N GLY A 365 2.96 -18.61 10.31
CA GLY A 365 3.85 -17.52 10.71
C GLY A 365 3.15 -16.30 11.31
N SER A 366 2.08 -15.78 10.72
CA SER A 366 1.34 -14.62 11.25
C SER A 366 -0.16 -14.70 10.94
N TYR A 367 -0.95 -13.91 11.67
CA TYR A 367 -2.38 -13.77 11.40
C TYR A 367 -2.67 -13.25 9.98
N GLU A 368 -1.88 -12.31 9.49
CA GLU A 368 -2.02 -11.77 8.14
C GLU A 368 -1.78 -12.84 7.08
N ARG A 369 -0.73 -13.63 7.26
CA ARG A 369 -0.41 -14.72 6.34
C ARG A 369 -1.49 -15.80 6.37
N TRP A 370 -1.98 -16.13 7.54
CA TRP A 370 -3.10 -17.05 7.69
C TRP A 370 -4.36 -16.53 6.99
N TYR A 371 -4.69 -15.25 7.17
CA TYR A 371 -5.82 -14.59 6.50
C TYR A 371 -5.67 -14.59 4.97
N GLU A 372 -4.47 -14.31 4.45
CA GLU A 372 -4.18 -14.39 3.02
C GLU A 372 -4.38 -15.81 2.47
N LEU A 373 -3.90 -16.84 3.17
CA LEU A 373 -4.10 -18.24 2.80
C LEU A 373 -5.59 -18.62 2.77
N GLN A 374 -6.36 -18.18 3.77
CA GLN A 374 -7.81 -18.38 3.75
C GLN A 374 -8.45 -17.72 2.53
N SER A 375 -8.14 -16.43 2.28
CA SER A 375 -8.84 -15.61 1.30
C SER A 375 -8.48 -15.95 -0.14
N TYR A 376 -7.20 -16.23 -0.40
CA TYR A 376 -6.67 -16.33 -1.77
C TYR A 376 -6.26 -17.75 -2.17
N TYR A 377 -6.12 -18.67 -1.22
CA TYR A 377 -5.76 -20.06 -1.53
C TYR A 377 -6.87 -21.03 -1.21
N PHE A 378 -7.40 -21.06 0.02
CA PHE A 378 -8.43 -22.05 0.42
C PHE A 378 -9.81 -21.70 -0.08
N ALA A 379 -10.31 -20.47 0.15
CA ALA A 379 -11.68 -20.09 -0.20
C ALA A 379 -12.00 -20.18 -1.70
N PRO A 380 -11.12 -19.79 -2.64
CA PRO A 380 -11.39 -19.97 -4.07
C PRO A 380 -11.51 -21.45 -4.47
N ARG A 381 -10.66 -22.32 -3.90
CA ARG A 381 -10.69 -23.77 -4.16
C ARG A 381 -11.99 -24.39 -3.71
N ILE A 382 -12.40 -24.07 -2.48
CA ILE A 382 -13.66 -24.56 -1.90
C ILE A 382 -14.85 -24.10 -2.70
N ARG A 383 -14.91 -22.78 -3.00
CA ARG A 383 -16.00 -22.22 -3.82
C ARG A 383 -16.09 -22.89 -5.19
N GLY A 384 -14.94 -23.13 -5.83
CA GLY A 384 -14.90 -23.82 -7.12
C GLY A 384 -15.48 -25.24 -7.05
N VAL A 385 -15.12 -26.00 -6.02
CA VAL A 385 -15.68 -27.36 -5.80
C VAL A 385 -17.17 -27.31 -5.50
N VAL A 386 -17.60 -26.42 -4.59
CA VAL A 386 -19.04 -26.30 -4.24
C VAL A 386 -19.86 -25.93 -5.46
N GLN A 387 -19.48 -24.90 -6.21
CA GLN A 387 -20.17 -24.49 -7.44
C GLN A 387 -20.19 -25.61 -8.48
N PHE A 388 -19.07 -26.33 -8.65
CA PHE A 388 -19.02 -27.46 -9.57
C PHE A 388 -20.01 -28.57 -9.14
N LEU A 389 -20.05 -28.92 -7.86
CA LEU A 389 -20.99 -29.95 -7.36
C LEU A 389 -22.44 -29.50 -7.49
N GLU A 390 -22.77 -28.25 -7.21
CA GLU A 390 -24.12 -27.69 -7.33
C GLU A 390 -24.65 -27.68 -8.78
N GLN A 391 -23.76 -27.61 -9.77
CA GLN A 391 -24.12 -27.59 -11.21
C GLN A 391 -24.33 -28.99 -11.80
N GLN A 392 -24.07 -30.08 -11.07
CA GLN A 392 -24.25 -31.42 -11.62
C GLN A 392 -25.72 -31.77 -11.79
N GLN A 393 -26.09 -32.22 -13.00
CA GLN A 393 -27.48 -32.63 -13.32
C GLN A 393 -27.95 -33.89 -12.55
N SER A 394 -27.01 -34.69 -12.06
CA SER A 394 -27.25 -35.90 -11.29
C SER A 394 -27.13 -35.69 -9.77
N LEU A 395 -27.57 -34.53 -9.27
CA LEU A 395 -27.55 -34.22 -7.84
C LEU A 395 -28.30 -35.27 -7.04
N THR A 396 -27.60 -35.90 -6.10
CA THR A 396 -28.18 -36.81 -5.13
C THR A 396 -28.64 -36.05 -3.89
N GLU A 397 -29.62 -36.56 -3.15
CA GLU A 397 -30.08 -35.96 -1.88
C GLU A 397 -28.96 -35.82 -0.85
N SER A 398 -27.84 -36.54 -1.02
CA SER A 398 -26.67 -36.51 -0.11
C SER A 398 -25.71 -35.33 -0.31
N VAL A 399 -25.67 -34.70 -1.49
CA VAL A 399 -24.70 -33.65 -1.84
C VAL A 399 -24.90 -32.37 -1.02
N PHE A 400 -26.10 -31.84 -0.97
CA PHE A 400 -26.40 -30.59 -0.26
C PHE A 400 -26.19 -30.67 1.26
N PRO A 401 -26.67 -31.76 1.95
CA PRO A 401 -26.34 -31.93 3.37
C PRO A 401 -24.85 -32.02 3.63
N TRP A 402 -24.09 -32.71 2.76
CA TRP A 402 -22.64 -32.77 2.88
C TRP A 402 -21.98 -31.41 2.71
N ILE A 403 -22.36 -30.65 1.67
CA ILE A 403 -21.79 -29.28 1.43
C ILE A 403 -21.97 -28.43 2.70
N ARG A 404 -23.17 -28.39 3.26
CA ARG A 404 -23.47 -27.63 4.48
C ARG A 404 -22.62 -28.07 5.66
N SER A 405 -22.60 -29.38 5.93
CA SER A 405 -21.83 -29.94 7.06
C SER A 405 -20.32 -29.71 6.87
N HIS A 406 -19.82 -29.86 5.63
CA HIS A 406 -18.41 -29.61 5.33
C HIS A 406 -18.03 -28.17 5.54
N GLN A 407 -18.87 -27.20 5.12
CA GLN A 407 -18.66 -25.78 5.34
C GLN A 407 -18.63 -25.43 6.84
N GLU A 408 -19.56 -25.97 7.65
CA GLU A 408 -19.59 -25.78 9.10
C GLU A 408 -18.31 -26.27 9.78
N ILE A 409 -17.84 -27.48 9.41
CA ILE A 409 -16.59 -28.04 9.94
C ILE A 409 -15.38 -27.18 9.54
N LEU A 410 -15.34 -26.76 8.28
CA LEU A 410 -14.26 -25.93 7.77
C LEU A 410 -14.20 -24.56 8.46
N GLU A 411 -15.35 -23.90 8.64
CA GLU A 411 -15.45 -22.62 9.35
C GLU A 411 -15.01 -22.77 10.81
N ALA A 412 -15.39 -23.86 11.47
CA ALA A 412 -14.95 -24.16 12.82
C ALA A 412 -13.43 -24.35 12.90
N ALA A 413 -12.85 -25.15 11.99
CA ALA A 413 -11.39 -25.36 11.93
C ALA A 413 -10.62 -24.04 11.62
N PHE A 414 -11.10 -23.27 10.65
CA PHE A 414 -10.50 -21.97 10.33
C PHE A 414 -10.63 -20.97 11.49
N GLY A 415 -11.79 -20.95 12.17
CA GLY A 415 -12.03 -20.13 13.34
C GLY A 415 -11.10 -20.47 14.51
N ALA A 416 -10.92 -21.77 14.78
CA ALA A 416 -10.01 -22.25 15.82
C ALA A 416 -8.55 -21.88 15.53
N ILE A 417 -8.06 -22.11 14.33
CA ILE A 417 -6.70 -21.70 13.91
C ILE A 417 -6.55 -20.17 13.97
N SER A 418 -7.57 -19.44 13.49
CA SER A 418 -7.58 -17.96 13.55
C SER A 418 -7.47 -17.44 14.97
N SER A 419 -8.09 -18.12 15.94
CA SER A 419 -8.05 -17.71 17.36
C SER A 419 -6.63 -17.73 17.93
N VAL A 420 -5.84 -18.74 17.58
CA VAL A 420 -4.41 -18.84 17.99
C VAL A 420 -3.59 -17.69 17.41
N TYR A 421 -3.70 -17.46 16.10
CA TYR A 421 -2.95 -16.39 15.46
C TYR A 421 -3.39 -14.99 15.92
N ARG A 422 -4.67 -14.80 16.25
CA ARG A 422 -5.17 -13.54 16.83
C ARG A 422 -4.62 -13.29 18.22
N GLU A 423 -4.54 -14.30 19.07
CA GLU A 423 -3.95 -14.20 20.40
C GLU A 423 -2.47 -13.81 20.29
N GLN A 424 -1.69 -14.50 19.45
CA GLN A 424 -0.27 -14.17 19.19
C GLN A 424 -0.08 -12.74 18.66
N ALA A 425 -0.93 -12.31 17.73
CA ALA A 425 -0.88 -10.96 17.18
C ALA A 425 -1.23 -9.90 18.24
N ALA A 426 -2.20 -10.17 19.12
CA ALA A 426 -2.58 -9.28 20.21
C ALA A 426 -1.45 -9.14 21.25
N GLU A 427 -0.79 -10.24 21.62
CA GLU A 427 0.38 -10.21 22.51
C GLU A 427 1.54 -9.41 21.90
N GLN A 428 1.79 -9.61 20.60
CA GLN A 428 2.83 -8.85 19.91
C GLN A 428 2.49 -7.36 19.85
N ALA A 429 1.25 -6.99 19.56
CA ALA A 429 0.80 -5.61 19.59
C ALA A 429 0.99 -4.98 20.97
N ALA A 430 0.65 -5.70 22.05
CA ALA A 430 0.84 -5.23 23.43
C ALA A 430 2.33 -5.01 23.76
N ARG A 431 3.22 -5.93 23.36
CA ARG A 431 4.67 -5.75 23.53
C ARG A 431 5.19 -4.55 22.75
N THR A 432 4.72 -4.36 21.51
CA THR A 432 5.11 -3.20 20.69
C THR A 432 4.63 -1.89 21.32
N LYS A 433 3.37 -1.81 21.79
CA LYS A 433 2.84 -0.63 22.50
C LYS A 433 3.69 -0.26 23.71
N ALA A 434 4.04 -1.24 24.55
CA ALA A 434 4.88 -1.01 25.74
C ALA A 434 6.25 -0.40 25.37
N ARG A 435 6.86 -0.87 24.28
CA ARG A 435 8.14 -0.33 23.80
C ARG A 435 7.99 1.08 23.23
N VAL A 436 6.98 1.33 22.42
CA VAL A 436 6.70 2.66 21.86
C VAL A 436 6.47 3.66 22.99
N SER A 437 5.68 3.29 24.01
CA SER A 437 5.45 4.11 25.21
C SER A 437 6.72 4.41 25.99
N SER A 438 7.66 3.46 26.05
CA SER A 438 8.94 3.67 26.73
C SER A 438 9.94 4.52 25.91
N ALA A 439 9.79 4.55 24.58
CA ALA A 439 10.65 5.32 23.70
C ALA A 439 10.36 6.81 23.75
N ASP A 440 9.08 7.18 23.82
CA ASP A 440 8.63 8.57 23.83
C ASP A 440 7.28 8.74 24.55
N ALA A 441 7.24 9.68 25.50
CA ALA A 441 6.05 9.93 26.33
C ALA A 441 4.88 10.50 25.51
N ASP A 442 5.14 11.32 24.48
CA ASP A 442 4.11 11.86 23.59
C ASP A 442 3.43 10.73 22.79
N TRP A 443 4.20 9.72 22.39
CA TRP A 443 3.65 8.58 21.65
C TRP A 443 2.74 7.69 22.51
N ALA A 444 2.99 7.66 23.82
CA ALA A 444 2.17 6.91 24.78
C ALA A 444 0.75 7.47 24.98
N GLU A 445 0.48 8.69 24.53
CA GLU A 445 -0.84 9.31 24.66
C GLU A 445 -1.90 8.74 23.69
N ALA A 446 -1.47 8.01 22.65
CA ALA A 446 -2.38 7.37 21.71
C ALA A 446 -2.97 6.08 22.27
N ALA A 447 -4.23 5.78 21.93
CA ALA A 447 -4.97 4.66 22.51
C ALA A 447 -4.62 3.31 21.87
N THR A 448 -4.58 3.27 20.53
CA THR A 448 -4.33 2.06 19.75
C THR A 448 -2.91 2.03 19.19
N LEU A 449 -2.44 0.84 18.78
CA LEU A 449 -1.11 0.71 18.15
C LEU A 449 -1.06 1.46 16.80
N SER A 450 -2.15 1.46 16.02
CA SER A 450 -2.28 2.23 14.79
C SER A 450 -2.16 3.73 15.04
N GLN A 451 -2.84 4.24 16.07
CA GLN A 451 -2.76 5.63 16.49
C GLN A 451 -1.36 5.98 17.01
N MET A 452 -0.70 5.08 17.79
CA MET A 452 0.69 5.28 18.23
C MET A 452 1.65 5.39 17.06
N ALA A 453 1.52 4.51 16.05
CA ALA A 453 2.35 4.54 14.86
C ALA A 453 2.12 5.83 14.06
N LEU A 454 0.86 6.24 13.90
CA LEU A 454 0.50 7.50 13.23
C LEU A 454 1.06 8.71 14.02
N ARG A 455 0.88 8.74 15.34
CA ARG A 455 1.35 9.82 16.22
C ARG A 455 2.88 9.94 16.21
N ALA A 456 3.60 8.83 16.24
CA ALA A 456 5.05 8.81 16.15
C ALA A 456 5.54 9.51 14.87
N LEU A 457 4.92 9.19 13.73
CA LEU A 457 5.24 9.81 12.46
C LEU A 457 4.82 11.28 12.40
N ARG A 458 3.57 11.63 12.80
CA ARG A 458 3.06 13.00 12.80
C ARG A 458 3.88 13.96 13.66
N SER A 459 4.35 13.47 14.82
CA SER A 459 5.14 14.27 15.76
C SER A 459 6.61 14.41 15.34
N THR A 460 7.06 13.69 14.31
CA THR A 460 8.44 13.76 13.82
C THR A 460 8.61 14.93 12.85
N GLN A 461 9.59 15.79 13.17
CA GLN A 461 9.92 16.94 12.33
C GLN A 461 10.41 16.49 10.95
N GLY A 462 9.96 17.17 9.89
CA GLY A 462 10.30 16.85 8.49
C GLY A 462 9.24 16.03 7.76
N ILE A 463 8.36 15.33 8.47
CA ILE A 463 7.23 14.60 7.86
C ILE A 463 6.06 15.55 7.64
N THR A 464 5.51 15.59 6.42
CA THR A 464 4.34 16.41 6.09
C THR A 464 3.04 15.66 6.30
N THR A 465 2.90 14.48 5.69
CA THR A 465 1.68 13.68 5.73
C THR A 465 2.02 12.19 5.79
N VAL A 466 1.25 11.46 6.57
CA VAL A 466 1.34 10.00 6.70
C VAL A 466 0.23 9.35 5.87
N LEU A 467 0.58 8.53 4.89
CA LEU A 467 -0.38 7.88 3.99
C LEU A 467 -0.95 6.60 4.62
N VAL A 468 -2.19 6.65 5.05
CA VAL A 468 -2.86 5.53 5.73
C VAL A 468 -3.84 4.85 4.79
N GLY A 469 -3.82 3.52 4.75
CA GLY A 469 -4.76 2.69 3.98
C GLY A 469 -6.12 2.60 4.68
N MET A 470 -6.97 3.57 4.52
CA MET A 470 -8.29 3.68 5.16
C MET A 470 -9.38 3.02 4.30
N ARG A 471 -9.36 1.69 4.15
CA ARG A 471 -10.27 0.95 3.26
C ARG A 471 -11.68 0.68 3.83
N GLN A 472 -11.91 1.01 5.08
CA GLN A 472 -13.18 0.83 5.79
C GLN A 472 -13.44 2.08 6.64
N GLU A 473 -14.70 2.41 6.87
CA GLU A 473 -15.07 3.58 7.66
C GLU A 473 -14.48 3.55 9.08
N SER A 474 -14.40 2.37 9.71
CA SER A 474 -13.78 2.22 11.03
C SER A 474 -12.28 2.57 11.04
N TYR A 475 -11.57 2.38 9.92
CA TYR A 475 -10.17 2.81 9.79
C TYR A 475 -10.06 4.33 9.60
N VAL A 476 -11.05 4.94 8.94
CA VAL A 476 -11.15 6.40 8.86
C VAL A 476 -11.35 6.97 10.24
N ASP A 477 -12.27 6.40 11.03
CA ASP A 477 -12.57 6.86 12.39
C ASP A 477 -11.36 6.79 13.32
N ASP A 478 -10.60 5.69 13.29
CA ASP A 478 -9.36 5.53 14.08
C ASP A 478 -8.31 6.61 13.72
N VAL A 479 -8.16 6.92 12.44
CA VAL A 479 -7.25 7.97 11.96
C VAL A 479 -7.73 9.36 12.37
N ILE A 480 -9.03 9.67 12.20
CA ILE A 480 -9.61 10.98 12.55
C ILE A 480 -9.53 11.23 14.04
N GLU A 481 -9.75 10.20 14.87
CA GLU A 481 -9.60 10.31 16.32
C GLU A 481 -8.18 10.74 16.71
N GLU A 482 -7.14 10.15 16.11
CA GLU A 482 -5.75 10.55 16.38
C GLU A 482 -5.43 11.93 15.76
N LEU A 483 -5.93 12.25 14.58
CA LEU A 483 -5.76 13.58 13.99
C LEU A 483 -6.35 14.69 14.89
N GLY A 484 -7.43 14.43 15.60
CA GLY A 484 -8.06 15.37 16.54
C GLY A 484 -7.22 15.67 17.78
N ARG A 485 -6.12 14.93 18.02
CA ARG A 485 -5.23 15.14 19.15
C ARG A 485 -4.03 15.99 18.74
N PRO A 486 -3.64 17.03 19.54
CA PRO A 486 -2.46 17.82 19.26
C PRO A 486 -1.19 16.96 19.35
N VAL A 487 -0.19 17.25 18.52
CA VAL A 487 1.13 16.64 18.56
C VAL A 487 2.21 17.72 18.68
N ASN A 488 3.23 17.45 19.48
CA ASN A 488 4.40 18.32 19.55
C ASN A 488 5.41 17.87 18.48
N ARG A 489 5.51 18.62 17.38
CA ARG A 489 6.43 18.32 16.26
C ARG A 489 7.85 18.76 16.62
N GLN A 490 8.74 17.80 16.76
CA GLN A 490 10.15 18.05 17.10
C GLN A 490 11.06 16.99 16.47
N ASP A 491 12.38 17.17 16.63
CA ASP A 491 13.35 16.13 16.31
C ASP A 491 13.13 14.93 17.24
N ARG A 492 12.77 13.79 16.67
CA ARG A 492 12.51 12.53 17.36
C ARG A 492 13.59 11.48 17.12
N THR A 493 14.75 11.87 16.58
CA THR A 493 15.82 10.93 16.20
C THR A 493 16.18 9.98 17.34
N GLU A 494 16.32 10.48 18.57
CA GLU A 494 16.66 9.65 19.73
C GLU A 494 15.52 8.71 20.14
N SER A 495 14.25 9.14 20.03
CA SER A 495 13.10 8.28 20.31
C SER A 495 13.01 7.14 19.28
N TRP A 496 13.26 7.44 18.00
CA TRP A 496 13.32 6.43 16.94
C TRP A 496 14.50 5.45 17.12
N ARG A 497 15.67 5.91 17.55
CA ARG A 497 16.83 5.04 17.84
C ARG A 497 16.54 4.06 18.96
N LYS A 498 15.77 4.43 19.97
CA LYS A 498 15.35 3.52 21.05
C LYS A 498 14.47 2.37 20.55
N LEU A 499 13.78 2.54 19.42
CA LEU A 499 13.01 1.48 18.77
C LEU A 499 13.88 0.59 17.87
N GLN A 500 15.07 1.01 17.45
CA GLN A 500 15.99 0.18 16.67
C GLN A 500 16.48 -1.02 17.47
N GLY A 501 16.68 -2.17 16.82
CA GLY A 501 17.09 -3.40 17.48
C GLY A 501 15.96 -4.18 18.16
N ILE A 502 14.73 -3.87 17.83
CA ILE A 502 13.58 -4.67 18.20
C ILE A 502 13.63 -5.97 17.38
N HIS A 503 14.23 -7.02 17.97
CA HIS A 503 14.02 -8.38 17.50
C HIS A 503 12.61 -8.82 17.96
N LEU A 504 11.80 -9.28 17.01
CA LEU A 504 10.43 -9.74 17.22
C LEU A 504 10.41 -11.15 17.81
#